data_0b0591e38060f8ef7c252493f96978d8
#
_entry.id   0b0591e38060f8ef7c252493f96978d8
#
_cell.length_a   1.000
_cell.length_b   1.000
_cell.length_c   1.000
_cell.angle_alpha   90.00
_cell.angle_beta   90.00
_cell.angle_gamma   90.00
#
_symmetry.space_group_name_H-M   'P 1'
#
loop_
_entity.id
_entity.type
_entity.pdbx_description
1 polymer ?
#
loop_
_entity_poly.entity_id
_entity_poly.type
_entity_poly.pdbx_seq_one_letter_code
_entity_poly.pdbx_strand_id
1 'polypeptide(L)'
;MSFPSSVFGLSVLVATSSLSFFAHPIAAQPRNAAAQPQVATVKSMVNGDLMCYVTLVDENGIKYREVGATFEICAKKDAFLNKKVNLVYGKVSVNDCQSTEPCGKTRHQTLILQMKEVRKERNAARKPCFPEA
;
A
#
# COMPACT_ATOMS: atom_id res chain seq x y z
N MET A 1 -68.28 -58.23 10.38
CA MET A 1 -67.64 -59.32 9.62
C MET A 1 -66.55 -58.76 8.78
N SER A 2 -65.32 -59.29 9.00
CA SER A 2 -64.22 -59.36 8.06
C SER A 2 -63.27 -58.16 7.97
N PHE A 3 -62.16 -58.38 8.57
CA PHE A 3 -60.79 -57.86 8.35
C PHE A 3 -60.28 -58.29 6.94
N PRO A 4 -59.02 -58.02 6.56
CA PRO A 4 -57.93 -57.10 6.96
C PRO A 4 -57.24 -56.49 5.70
N SER A 5 -56.25 -55.74 5.91
CA SER A 5 -54.94 -56.00 5.28
C SER A 5 -53.91 -54.92 5.57
N SER A 6 -52.91 -55.38 6.22
CA SER A 6 -51.60 -54.75 6.28
C SER A 6 -51.08 -54.30 4.93
N VAL A 7 -50.55 -53.09 4.88
CA VAL A 7 -49.60 -52.72 3.83
C VAL A 7 -48.36 -52.14 4.52
N PHE A 8 -47.27 -52.87 4.41
CA PHE A 8 -45.93 -52.50 4.80
C PHE A 8 -45.51 -51.25 4.05
N GLY A 9 -45.37 -50.17 4.79
CA GLY A 9 -44.76 -48.97 4.28
C GLY A 9 -43.25 -49.06 4.37
N LEU A 10 -42.60 -49.16 3.25
CA LEU A 10 -41.16 -49.13 3.09
C LEU A 10 -40.66 -47.71 3.34
N SER A 11 -40.05 -47.45 4.50
CA SER A 11 -39.44 -46.17 4.81
C SER A 11 -38.14 -46.02 4.03
N VAL A 12 -38.15 -45.21 3.00
CA VAL A 12 -36.96 -44.79 2.31
C VAL A 12 -36.36 -43.60 3.09
N LEU A 13 -35.28 -43.88 3.81
CA LEU A 13 -34.45 -42.87 4.43
C LEU A 13 -33.66 -42.16 3.35
N VAL A 14 -34.15 -41.01 2.92
CA VAL A 14 -33.36 -40.07 2.09
C VAL A 14 -32.43 -39.33 2.99
N ALA A 15 -31.15 -39.75 3.01
CA ALA A 15 -30.09 -39.04 3.65
C ALA A 15 -29.78 -37.76 2.81
N THR A 16 -30.34 -36.64 3.19
CA THR A 16 -29.97 -35.35 2.64
C THR A 16 -28.61 -34.90 3.23
N SER A 17 -27.57 -35.15 2.45
CA SER A 17 -26.25 -34.59 2.74
C SER A 17 -26.27 -33.08 2.59
N SER A 18 -26.44 -32.36 3.68
CA SER A 18 -26.31 -30.90 3.72
C SER A 18 -24.84 -30.54 3.51
N LEU A 19 -24.47 -30.16 2.29
CA LEU A 19 -23.23 -29.48 2.04
C LEU A 19 -23.33 -28.08 2.66
N SER A 20 -22.84 -27.95 3.88
CA SER A 20 -22.63 -26.66 4.52
C SER A 20 -21.49 -25.94 3.79
N PHE A 21 -21.83 -25.08 2.83
CA PHE A 21 -20.89 -24.10 2.33
C PHE A 21 -20.60 -23.13 3.47
N PHE A 22 -19.47 -23.33 4.15
CA PHE A 22 -18.90 -22.31 5.02
C PHE A 22 -18.47 -21.16 4.11
N ALA A 23 -19.40 -20.24 3.88
CA ALA A 23 -19.06 -18.92 3.38
C ALA A 23 -18.17 -18.28 4.46
N HIS A 24 -16.86 -18.37 4.29
CA HIS A 24 -15.93 -17.59 5.09
C HIS A 24 -16.25 -16.13 4.75
N PRO A 25 -16.63 -15.28 5.71
CA PRO A 25 -16.63 -13.86 5.49
C PRO A 25 -15.18 -13.51 5.16
N ILE A 26 -14.92 -13.11 3.93
CA ILE A 26 -13.70 -12.38 3.60
C ILE A 26 -13.81 -11.11 4.41
N ALA A 27 -13.32 -11.15 5.64
CA ALA A 27 -13.08 -9.97 6.41
C ALA A 27 -12.14 -9.14 5.52
N ALA A 28 -12.68 -8.06 4.94
CA ALA A 28 -11.85 -7.03 4.37
C ALA A 28 -10.94 -6.58 5.51
N GLN A 29 -9.73 -7.11 5.54
CA GLN A 29 -8.72 -6.61 6.44
C GLN A 29 -8.69 -5.11 6.21
N PRO A 30 -8.81 -4.28 7.28
CA PRO A 30 -8.46 -2.90 7.14
C PRO A 30 -7.10 -2.94 6.46
N ARG A 31 -7.00 -2.32 5.30
CA ARG A 31 -5.70 -2.11 4.67
C ARG A 31 -4.93 -1.34 5.73
N ASN A 32 -4.23 -2.07 6.58
CA ASN A 32 -3.22 -1.52 7.44
C ASN A 32 -2.50 -0.58 6.51
N ALA A 33 -2.37 0.68 6.93
CA ALA A 33 -1.58 1.65 6.22
C ALA A 33 -0.32 0.89 5.83
N ALA A 34 -0.29 0.40 4.59
CA ALA A 34 0.68 -0.59 4.15
C ALA A 34 2.00 0.03 4.49
N ALA A 35 2.83 -0.66 5.27
CA ALA A 35 4.03 -0.08 5.83
C ALA A 35 4.72 0.68 4.70
N GLN A 36 4.76 2.00 4.84
CA GLN A 36 5.17 2.88 3.75
C GLN A 36 6.57 2.47 3.32
N PRO A 37 6.86 2.27 2.02
CA PRO A 37 8.13 1.75 1.57
C PRO A 37 9.24 2.73 1.94
N GLN A 38 10.32 2.23 2.52
CA GLN A 38 11.50 3.07 2.80
C GLN A 38 12.36 3.28 1.55
N VAL A 39 12.28 2.36 0.59
CA VAL A 39 12.95 2.43 -0.70
C VAL A 39 11.93 2.17 -1.79
N ALA A 40 11.85 3.08 -2.74
CA ALA A 40 10.92 2.94 -3.86
C ALA A 40 11.37 3.74 -5.09
N THR A 41 10.77 3.43 -6.23
CA THR A 41 10.94 4.20 -7.47
C THR A 41 9.81 5.22 -7.60
N VAL A 42 10.15 6.48 -7.80
CA VAL A 42 9.19 7.57 -8.01
C VAL A 42 8.62 7.47 -9.42
N LYS A 43 7.30 7.36 -9.56
CA LYS A 43 6.62 7.29 -10.86
C LYS A 43 5.92 8.58 -11.26
N SER A 44 5.36 9.29 -10.32
CA SER A 44 4.79 10.61 -10.57
C SER A 44 4.85 11.49 -9.32
N MET A 45 4.84 12.78 -9.52
CA MET A 45 4.78 13.79 -8.47
C MET A 45 3.87 14.93 -8.94
N VAL A 46 2.88 15.27 -8.15
CA VAL A 46 1.87 16.28 -8.45
C VAL A 46 1.69 17.19 -7.25
N ASN A 47 1.78 18.49 -7.44
CA ASN A 47 1.40 19.46 -6.42
C ASN A 47 -0.11 19.45 -6.24
N GLY A 48 -0.56 19.26 -5.00
CA GLY A 48 -1.94 19.49 -4.61
C GLY A 48 -2.05 20.74 -3.75
N ASP A 49 -3.27 20.98 -3.23
CA ASP A 49 -3.55 22.18 -2.43
C ASP A 49 -2.92 22.13 -1.04
N LEU A 50 -2.81 20.95 -0.46
CA LEU A 50 -2.34 20.77 0.91
C LEU A 50 -0.93 20.20 1.00
N MET A 51 -0.50 19.46 -0.01
CA MET A 51 0.79 18.77 -0.03
C MET A 51 1.15 18.31 -1.45
N CYS A 52 2.35 17.82 -1.60
CA CYS A 52 2.79 17.09 -2.78
C CYS A 52 2.25 15.65 -2.74
N TYR A 53 1.70 15.15 -3.82
CA TYR A 53 1.26 13.75 -3.97
C TYR A 53 2.23 12.98 -4.85
N VAL A 54 2.75 11.90 -4.32
CA VAL A 54 3.76 11.07 -4.97
C VAL A 54 3.22 9.67 -5.24
N THR A 55 3.43 9.15 -6.43
CA THR A 55 3.19 7.74 -6.74
C THR A 55 4.53 7.00 -6.72
N LEU A 56 4.60 5.97 -5.90
CA LEU A 56 5.78 5.16 -5.68
C LEU A 56 5.55 3.72 -6.13
N VAL A 57 6.61 3.02 -6.51
CA VAL A 57 6.62 1.57 -6.73
C VAL A 57 7.79 1.01 -5.95
N ASP A 58 7.53 0.07 -5.05
CA ASP A 58 8.57 -0.58 -4.25
C ASP A 58 9.35 -1.64 -5.06
N GLU A 59 10.30 -2.30 -4.40
CA GLU A 59 11.12 -3.35 -5.02
C GLU A 59 10.32 -4.61 -5.39
N ASN A 60 9.16 -4.81 -4.77
CA ASN A 60 8.26 -5.92 -5.05
C ASN A 60 7.26 -5.60 -6.18
N GLY A 61 7.30 -4.39 -6.74
CA GLY A 61 6.38 -3.93 -7.75
C GLY A 61 5.04 -3.41 -7.21
N ILE A 62 4.89 -3.29 -5.89
CA ILE A 62 3.69 -2.76 -5.25
C ILE A 62 3.64 -1.25 -5.48
N LYS A 63 2.48 -0.80 -5.97
CA LYS A 63 2.23 0.61 -6.28
C LYS A 63 1.53 1.31 -5.13
N TYR A 64 2.14 2.37 -4.63
CA TYR A 64 1.60 3.28 -3.63
C TYR A 64 1.19 4.58 -4.32
N ARG A 65 -0.09 4.88 -4.31
CA ARG A 65 -0.64 6.10 -4.94
C ARG A 65 -0.90 7.16 -3.88
N GLU A 66 -0.78 8.42 -4.28
CA GLU A 66 -1.14 9.58 -3.45
C GLU A 66 -0.44 9.61 -2.08
N VAL A 67 0.82 9.16 -2.05
CA VAL A 67 1.64 9.28 -0.85
C VAL A 67 1.97 10.76 -0.65
N GLY A 68 1.59 11.31 0.51
CA GLY A 68 1.85 12.71 0.82
C GLY A 68 3.34 12.98 1.01
N ALA A 69 3.80 14.11 0.52
CA ALA A 69 5.16 14.63 0.69
C ALA A 69 5.13 16.15 0.89
N THR A 70 6.22 16.72 1.37
CA THR A 70 6.34 18.16 1.50
C THR A 70 6.47 18.82 0.12
N PHE A 71 6.09 20.10 0.01
CA PHE A 71 6.15 20.83 -1.26
C PHE A 71 7.57 20.97 -1.82
N GLU A 72 8.58 21.02 -0.95
CA GLU A 72 10.00 21.08 -1.35
C GLU A 72 10.43 19.84 -2.14
N ILE A 73 9.79 18.70 -1.88
CA ILE A 73 10.03 17.46 -2.63
C ILE A 73 9.47 17.58 -4.04
N CYS A 74 8.25 18.10 -4.21
CA CYS A 74 7.67 18.37 -5.52
C CYS A 74 8.47 19.40 -6.32
N ALA A 75 9.03 20.40 -5.65
CA ALA A 75 9.89 21.41 -6.30
C ALA A 75 11.14 20.79 -6.95
N LYS A 76 11.55 19.62 -6.49
CA LYS A 76 12.70 18.86 -7.02
C LYS A 76 12.26 17.66 -7.87
N LYS A 77 11.09 17.72 -8.49
CA LYS A 77 10.50 16.63 -9.27
C LYS A 77 11.49 16.03 -10.27
N ASP A 78 12.18 16.85 -11.04
CA ASP A 78 13.12 16.40 -12.09
C ASP A 78 14.30 15.61 -11.53
N ALA A 79 14.68 15.89 -10.28
CA ALA A 79 15.75 15.17 -9.59
C ALA A 79 15.35 13.74 -9.18
N PHE A 80 14.07 13.48 -8.98
CA PHE A 80 13.59 12.22 -8.39
C PHE A 80 12.74 11.37 -9.34
N LEU A 81 12.13 11.96 -10.38
CA LEU A 81 11.23 11.26 -11.27
C LEU A 81 11.94 10.08 -11.96
N ASN A 82 11.28 8.90 -11.91
CA ASN A 82 11.79 7.61 -12.44
C ASN A 82 13.09 7.11 -11.79
N LYS A 83 13.45 7.66 -10.65
CA LYS A 83 14.62 7.21 -9.89
C LYS A 83 14.22 6.42 -8.66
N LYS A 84 15.11 5.53 -8.25
CA LYS A 84 15.02 4.80 -6.98
C LYS A 84 15.51 5.71 -5.86
N VAL A 85 14.72 5.87 -4.82
CA VAL A 85 14.98 6.81 -3.73
C VAL A 85 14.80 6.14 -2.38
N ASN A 86 15.57 6.62 -1.39
CA ASN A 86 15.32 6.39 0.03
C ASN A 86 14.36 7.46 0.54
N LEU A 87 13.38 7.04 1.32
CA LEU A 87 12.29 7.85 1.83
C LEU A 87 12.34 7.94 3.34
N VAL A 88 12.22 9.15 3.87
CA VAL A 88 12.10 9.39 5.31
C VAL A 88 10.74 10.02 5.55
N TYR A 89 9.95 9.40 6.41
CA TYR A 89 8.60 9.83 6.76
C TYR A 89 8.58 10.50 8.13
N GLY A 90 7.64 11.41 8.32
CA GLY A 90 7.37 12.03 9.60
C GLY A 90 5.95 12.54 9.69
N LYS A 91 5.47 12.77 10.91
CA LYS A 91 4.17 13.35 11.19
C LYS A 91 4.24 14.87 11.06
N VAL A 92 3.37 15.42 10.22
CA VAL A 92 3.24 16.87 10.00
C VAL A 92 1.80 17.28 10.28
N SER A 93 1.63 18.46 10.85
CA SER A 93 0.31 19.09 10.98
C SER A 93 -0.05 19.74 9.65
N VAL A 94 -1.14 19.30 9.04
CA VAL A 94 -1.67 19.86 7.80
C VAL A 94 -3.02 20.51 8.05
N ASN A 95 -3.40 21.48 7.22
CA ASN A 95 -4.68 22.13 7.28
C ASN A 95 -5.80 21.10 7.05
N ASP A 96 -6.85 21.12 7.86
CA ASP A 96 -8.03 20.26 7.77
C ASP A 96 -9.30 21.04 7.51
N CYS A 97 -9.21 22.09 6.73
CA CYS A 97 -10.33 22.93 6.33
C CYS A 97 -10.97 22.41 5.04
N GLN A 98 -12.27 22.58 4.90
CA GLN A 98 -13.00 22.23 3.68
C GLN A 98 -12.79 23.25 2.54
N SER A 99 -12.16 24.38 2.84
CA SER A 99 -11.81 25.42 1.87
C SER A 99 -10.31 25.67 1.90
N THR A 100 -9.80 26.34 0.87
CA THR A 100 -8.40 26.75 0.79
C THR A 100 -8.00 27.78 1.84
N GLU A 101 -8.98 28.43 2.49
CA GLU A 101 -8.71 29.37 3.55
C GLU A 101 -8.42 28.67 4.90
N PRO A 102 -7.42 29.16 5.65
CA PRO A 102 -7.11 28.57 6.95
C PRO A 102 -8.26 28.81 7.92
N CYS A 103 -8.89 27.73 8.40
CA CYS A 103 -9.99 27.75 9.37
C CYS A 103 -9.53 27.48 10.80
N GLY A 104 -8.23 27.36 11.05
CA GLY A 104 -7.65 27.01 12.33
C GLY A 104 -7.74 25.51 12.70
N LYS A 105 -8.32 24.69 11.86
CA LYS A 105 -8.36 23.22 12.06
C LYS A 105 -7.15 22.57 11.42
N THR A 106 -6.50 21.68 12.14
CA THR A 106 -5.36 20.91 11.66
C THR A 106 -5.51 19.44 12.00
N ARG A 107 -4.91 18.59 11.19
CA ARG A 107 -4.76 17.15 11.45
C ARG A 107 -3.33 16.72 11.28
N HIS A 108 -2.91 15.69 12.00
CA HIS A 108 -1.62 15.07 11.80
C HIS A 108 -1.68 14.07 10.64
N GLN A 109 -0.75 14.21 9.71
CA GLN A 109 -0.60 13.29 8.59
C GLN A 109 0.86 12.88 8.43
N THR A 110 1.08 11.62 8.06
CA THR A 110 2.42 11.14 7.77
C THR A 110 2.79 11.53 6.34
N LEU A 111 3.83 12.31 6.19
CA LEU A 111 4.37 12.78 4.91
C LEU A 111 5.80 12.32 4.71
N ILE A 112 6.23 12.23 3.46
CA ILE A 112 7.63 12.12 3.11
C ILE A 112 8.28 13.47 3.38
N LEU A 113 9.24 13.49 4.30
CA LEU A 113 10.00 14.70 4.69
C LEU A 113 11.31 14.82 3.92
N GLN A 114 11.91 13.69 3.58
CA GLN A 114 13.16 13.65 2.82
C GLN A 114 13.11 12.55 1.77
N MET A 115 13.72 12.85 0.65
CA MET A 115 13.89 11.94 -0.47
C MET A 115 15.34 12.05 -0.95
N LYS A 116 16.04 10.91 -1.02
CA LYS A 116 17.42 10.85 -1.50
C LYS A 116 17.54 9.77 -2.56
N GLU A 117 18.16 10.11 -3.68
CA GLU A 117 18.45 9.13 -4.73
C GLU A 117 19.36 8.02 -4.21
N VAL A 118 18.96 6.76 -4.41
CA VAL A 118 19.83 5.61 -4.18
C VAL A 118 20.86 5.58 -5.29
N ARG A 119 22.06 6.05 -5.00
CA ARG A 119 23.17 5.87 -5.93
C ARG A 119 23.43 4.38 -6.09
N LYS A 120 23.25 3.85 -7.28
CA LYS A 120 23.86 2.57 -7.64
C LYS A 120 25.36 2.77 -7.40
N GLU A 121 25.89 2.18 -6.36
CA GLU A 121 27.33 2.02 -6.27
C GLU A 121 27.73 1.28 -7.53
N ARG A 122 28.22 2.02 -8.51
CA ARG A 122 29.01 1.43 -9.56
C ARG A 122 30.20 0.86 -8.78
N ASN A 123 30.25 -0.47 -8.67
CA ASN A 123 31.43 -1.18 -8.29
C ASN A 123 32.52 -0.70 -9.25
N ALA A 124 33.13 0.42 -8.91
CA ALA A 124 34.44 0.75 -9.41
C ALA A 124 35.29 -0.36 -8.85
N ALA A 125 35.56 -1.36 -9.68
CA ALA A 125 36.64 -2.29 -9.45
C ALA A 125 37.84 -1.41 -9.08
N ARG A 126 38.15 -1.32 -7.80
CA ARG A 126 39.44 -0.81 -7.34
C ARG A 126 40.46 -1.78 -7.96
N LYS A 127 41.03 -1.37 -9.07
CA LYS A 127 42.29 -1.93 -9.47
C LYS A 127 43.22 -1.80 -8.26
N PRO A 128 43.70 -2.90 -7.69
CA PRO A 128 44.77 -2.79 -6.71
C PRO A 128 45.96 -2.15 -7.43
N CYS A 129 46.32 -0.96 -7.03
CA CYS A 129 47.64 -0.44 -7.36
C CYS A 129 48.63 -1.31 -6.63
N PHE A 130 49.16 -2.33 -7.30
CA PHE A 130 50.39 -2.95 -6.89
C PHE A 130 51.51 -2.01 -7.32
N PRO A 131 52.36 -1.54 -6.38
CA PRO A 131 53.63 -0.93 -6.77
C PRO A 131 54.49 -2.05 -7.28
N GLU A 132 54.75 -2.01 -8.56
CA GLU A 132 55.87 -2.82 -9.09
C GLU A 132 57.16 -2.27 -8.48
N ALA A 133 57.79 -3.17 -7.82
CA ALA A 133 59.16 -2.96 -7.35
C ALA A 133 60.19 -3.01 -8.51
#